data_e14c438d314cdc8ed0168c1a002a6915
#
_entry.id   e14c438d314cdc8ed0168c1a002a6915
#
_cell.length_a   1.000
_cell.length_b   1.000
_cell.length_c   1.000
_cell.angle_alpha   90.00
_cell.angle_beta   90.00
_cell.angle_gamma   90.00
#
_symmetry.space_group_name_H-M   'P 1'
#
loop_
_entity.id
_entity.type
_entity.pdbx_description
1 polymer ?
#
loop_
_entity_poly.entity_id
_entity_poly.type
_entity_poly.pdbx_seq_one_letter_code
_entity_poly.pdbx_strand_id
1 'polypeptide(L)'
;GRTSLTKWVVPIDDTNSRKFGWRHFNDQDEVLRQGDKDEVGWEKVDFYGQTAHRSAEERISNPGDWEVWTSQGPINIHKREYLGSTDEGVVMLRSKLKKDIRNMERGKDPIQPRGTETHPFHTYGGDTVLRLPPDTSDDRLMMSIVQKDVAAIFFDADKYEDEDRVNFIVHALELKYGDNATKII
;
A
#
# COMPACT_ATOMS: atom_id res chain seq x y z
N GLY A 1 -6.21 -5.34 -15.33
CA GLY A 1 -5.77 -4.79 -14.07
C GLY A 1 -5.53 -5.87 -13.02
N ARG A 2 -4.91 -5.52 -11.92
CA ARG A 2 -4.84 -6.40 -10.75
C ARG A 2 -6.03 -6.14 -9.85
N THR A 3 -6.51 -7.19 -9.20
CA THR A 3 -7.56 -7.05 -8.20
C THR A 3 -7.10 -6.09 -7.10
N SER A 4 -7.86 -5.05 -6.84
CA SER A 4 -7.54 -4.14 -5.75
C SER A 4 -7.87 -4.77 -4.39
N LEU A 5 -7.13 -4.39 -3.38
CA LEU A 5 -7.27 -4.90 -2.03
C LEU A 5 -7.27 -3.76 -1.02
N THR A 6 -8.36 -3.64 -0.28
CA THR A 6 -8.44 -2.73 0.86
C THR A 6 -8.20 -3.51 2.15
N LYS A 7 -7.29 -3.03 2.97
CA LYS A 7 -6.94 -3.68 4.24
C LYS A 7 -7.08 -2.70 5.40
N TRP A 8 -7.63 -3.20 6.50
CA TRP A 8 -7.63 -2.53 7.79
C TRP A 8 -6.85 -3.35 8.79
N VAL A 9 -6.00 -2.71 9.55
CA VAL A 9 -5.32 -3.29 10.70
C VAL A 9 -5.91 -2.63 11.94
N VAL A 10 -6.65 -3.40 12.71
CA VAL A 10 -7.37 -2.92 13.90
C VAL A 10 -6.65 -3.44 15.14
N PRO A 11 -6.12 -2.58 16.02
CA PRO A 11 -5.53 -3.00 17.26
C PRO A 11 -6.61 -3.59 18.18
N ILE A 12 -6.31 -4.71 18.84
CA ILE A 12 -7.17 -5.35 19.84
C ILE A 12 -6.65 -5.03 21.23
N ASP A 13 -5.35 -5.17 21.42
CA ASP A 13 -4.61 -4.88 22.63
C ASP A 13 -3.16 -4.51 22.30
N ASP A 14 -2.31 -4.38 23.30
CA ASP A 14 -0.90 -3.95 23.12
C ASP A 14 -0.05 -4.92 22.30
N THR A 15 -0.49 -6.17 22.13
CA THR A 15 0.29 -7.23 21.47
C THR A 15 -0.44 -7.87 20.30
N ASN A 16 -1.72 -7.58 20.12
CA ASN A 16 -2.55 -8.21 19.11
C ASN A 16 -3.27 -7.18 18.24
N SER A 17 -3.34 -7.50 16.96
CA SER A 17 -4.15 -6.77 15.99
C SER A 17 -4.92 -7.74 15.10
N ARG A 18 -6.03 -7.28 14.55
CA ARG A 18 -6.81 -8.03 13.56
C ARG A 18 -6.76 -7.34 12.22
N LYS A 19 -6.48 -8.10 11.18
CA LYS A 19 -6.56 -7.63 9.81
C LYS A 19 -7.90 -7.98 9.22
N PHE A 20 -8.50 -7.00 8.57
CA PHE A 20 -9.64 -7.18 7.69
C PHE A 20 -9.16 -6.89 6.27
N GLY A 21 -9.40 -7.82 5.36
CA GLY A 21 -9.08 -7.64 3.95
C GLY A 21 -10.35 -7.68 3.12
N TRP A 22 -10.47 -6.75 2.20
CA TRP A 22 -11.55 -6.72 1.23
C TRP A 22 -10.94 -6.77 -0.16
N ARG A 23 -11.18 -7.84 -0.88
CA ARG A 23 -10.71 -8.02 -2.24
C ARG A 23 -11.80 -7.58 -3.22
N HIS A 24 -11.45 -6.69 -4.13
CA HIS A 24 -12.37 -6.18 -5.13
C HIS A 24 -12.17 -6.95 -6.43
N PHE A 25 -13.22 -7.57 -6.91
CA PHE A 25 -13.28 -8.22 -8.21
C PHE A 25 -14.10 -7.33 -9.15
N ASN A 26 -13.64 -7.19 -10.39
CA ASN A 26 -14.40 -6.48 -11.41
C ASN A 26 -14.30 -7.23 -12.75
N ASP A 27 -15.24 -6.94 -13.64
CA ASP A 27 -15.35 -7.66 -14.91
C ASP A 27 -14.36 -7.13 -15.98
N GLN A 28 -13.67 -6.04 -15.70
CA GLN A 28 -12.67 -5.44 -16.60
C GLN A 28 -11.26 -6.01 -16.40
N ASP A 29 -11.04 -6.67 -15.28
CA ASP A 29 -9.75 -7.29 -14.99
C ASP A 29 -9.63 -8.68 -15.60
N GLU A 30 -8.42 -9.03 -16.04
CA GLU A 30 -8.16 -10.39 -16.53
C GLU A 30 -8.48 -11.42 -15.43
N VAL A 31 -9.40 -12.32 -15.73
CA VAL A 31 -9.89 -13.35 -14.79
C VAL A 31 -8.75 -14.16 -14.18
N LEU A 32 -7.73 -14.50 -14.97
CA LEU A 32 -6.56 -15.26 -14.53
C LEU A 32 -5.69 -14.54 -13.50
N ARG A 33 -5.82 -13.21 -13.39
CA ARG A 33 -5.03 -12.39 -12.46
C ARG A 33 -5.79 -11.99 -11.21
N GLN A 34 -7.11 -12.20 -11.20
CA GLN A 34 -7.94 -11.88 -10.05
C GLN A 34 -7.95 -13.00 -9.00
N GLY A 35 -7.62 -14.23 -9.39
CA GLY A 35 -7.83 -15.42 -8.59
C GLY A 35 -9.32 -15.82 -8.58
N ASP A 36 -9.63 -16.89 -7.91
CA ASP A 36 -10.97 -17.42 -7.82
C ASP A 36 -11.78 -16.71 -6.72
N LYS A 37 -12.97 -16.21 -7.08
CA LYS A 37 -13.90 -15.61 -6.11
C LYS A 37 -14.32 -16.62 -5.04
N ASP A 38 -14.43 -17.89 -5.41
CA ASP A 38 -14.87 -18.96 -4.52
C ASP A 38 -13.79 -19.39 -3.51
N GLU A 39 -12.53 -19.00 -3.76
CA GLU A 39 -11.42 -19.18 -2.82
C GLU A 39 -11.30 -18.06 -1.78
N VAL A 40 -12.11 -17.02 -1.90
CA VAL A 40 -12.10 -15.86 -1.00
C VAL A 40 -13.34 -15.90 -0.12
N GLY A 41 -13.15 -15.82 1.19
CA GLY A 41 -14.24 -15.78 2.15
C GLY A 41 -13.73 -15.81 3.58
N TRP A 42 -14.64 -15.64 4.55
CA TRP A 42 -14.31 -15.51 5.96
C TRP A 42 -13.50 -16.71 6.50
N GLU A 43 -13.78 -17.92 6.01
CA GLU A 43 -13.11 -19.13 6.47
C GLU A 43 -12.00 -19.61 5.50
N LYS A 44 -11.86 -18.94 4.37
CA LYS A 44 -10.95 -19.35 3.29
C LYS A 44 -9.79 -18.38 3.09
N VAL A 45 -9.58 -17.45 4.00
CA VAL A 45 -8.52 -16.46 3.88
C VAL A 45 -7.16 -17.11 4.14
N ASP A 46 -6.73 -17.84 3.15
CA ASP A 46 -5.33 -18.11 2.98
C ASP A 46 -4.74 -17.04 2.04
N PHE A 47 -4.10 -16.03 2.59
CA PHE A 47 -3.36 -15.06 1.82
C PHE A 47 -2.16 -15.75 1.15
N TYR A 48 -2.41 -16.57 0.12
CA TYR A 48 -1.38 -17.30 -0.62
C TYR A 48 -0.46 -18.15 0.29
N GLY A 49 -1.04 -18.92 1.20
CA GLY A 49 -0.30 -19.75 2.11
C GLY A 49 0.42 -19.03 3.25
N GLN A 50 0.07 -17.75 3.48
CA GLN A 50 0.71 -16.92 4.53
C GLN A 50 -0.04 -16.97 5.87
N THR A 51 -0.69 -18.07 6.17
CA THR A 51 -1.45 -18.26 7.42
C THR A 51 -0.72 -19.16 8.40
N ALA A 52 -1.19 -19.15 9.64
CA ALA A 52 -0.67 -20.01 10.71
C ALA A 52 -0.88 -21.52 10.47
N HIS A 53 -1.67 -21.88 9.44
CA HIS A 53 -2.00 -23.28 9.12
C HIS A 53 -0.89 -24.03 8.38
N ARG A 54 0.14 -23.34 7.89
CA ARG A 54 1.29 -23.97 7.23
C ARG A 54 2.14 -24.73 8.24
N SER A 55 2.69 -25.86 7.81
CA SER A 55 3.64 -26.61 8.62
C SER A 55 4.89 -25.80 8.96
N ALA A 56 5.61 -26.16 10.00
CA ALA A 56 6.87 -25.51 10.34
C ALA A 56 7.92 -25.64 9.22
N GLU A 57 7.94 -26.78 8.53
CA GLU A 57 8.84 -27.03 7.41
C GLU A 57 8.55 -26.13 6.21
N GLU A 58 7.27 -25.97 5.85
CA GLU A 58 6.87 -25.05 4.79
C GLU A 58 7.20 -23.59 5.11
N ARG A 59 7.03 -23.17 6.36
CA ARG A 59 7.37 -21.81 6.79
C ARG A 59 8.86 -21.52 6.73
N ILE A 60 9.68 -22.52 7.01
CA ILE A 60 11.13 -22.39 6.95
C ILE A 60 11.64 -22.43 5.51
N SER A 61 11.11 -23.36 4.69
CA SER A 61 11.56 -23.53 3.31
C SER A 61 11.04 -22.46 2.35
N ASN A 62 9.87 -21.90 2.63
CA ASN A 62 9.26 -20.86 1.80
C ASN A 62 8.58 -19.78 2.69
N PRO A 63 9.37 -18.95 3.37
CA PRO A 63 8.84 -17.92 4.26
C PRO A 63 8.04 -16.86 3.47
N GLY A 64 6.95 -16.39 4.05
CA GLY A 64 6.11 -15.32 3.52
C GLY A 64 6.04 -14.14 4.48
N ASP A 65 5.16 -13.20 4.20
CA ASP A 65 4.94 -12.00 5.03
C ASP A 65 4.59 -12.35 6.48
N TRP A 66 3.87 -13.45 6.67
CA TRP A 66 3.48 -13.91 8.01
C TRP A 66 4.70 -14.19 8.89
N GLU A 67 5.66 -14.94 8.38
CA GLU A 67 6.88 -15.29 9.09
C GLU A 67 7.71 -14.05 9.40
N VAL A 68 7.79 -13.11 8.44
CA VAL A 68 8.51 -11.84 8.64
C VAL A 68 7.87 -11.00 9.74
N TRP A 69 6.55 -10.91 9.76
CA TRP A 69 5.85 -10.12 10.79
C TRP A 69 5.92 -10.78 12.17
N THR A 70 5.67 -12.08 12.25
CA THR A 70 5.66 -12.80 13.53
C THR A 70 7.05 -12.96 14.15
N SER A 71 8.08 -13.01 13.32
CA SER A 71 9.48 -13.09 13.79
C SER A 71 9.94 -11.83 14.52
N GLN A 72 9.28 -10.70 14.34
CA GLN A 72 9.58 -9.45 15.07
C GLN A 72 9.12 -9.49 16.53
N GLY A 73 8.32 -10.50 16.89
CA GLY A 73 7.73 -10.64 18.23
C GLY A 73 6.48 -9.77 18.43
N PRO A 74 5.82 -9.91 19.58
CA PRO A 74 4.54 -9.24 19.87
C PRO A 74 4.67 -7.71 19.94
N ILE A 75 5.81 -7.20 20.36
CA ILE A 75 6.13 -5.77 20.42
C ILE A 75 7.50 -5.57 19.79
N ASN A 76 7.55 -4.71 18.78
CA ASN A 76 8.80 -4.38 18.12
C ASN A 76 9.68 -3.51 19.05
N ILE A 77 10.90 -3.96 19.28
CA ILE A 77 11.87 -3.26 20.12
C ILE A 77 12.66 -2.29 19.25
N HIS A 78 12.25 -1.02 19.20
CA HIS A 78 12.86 0.02 18.38
C HIS A 78 14.38 0.15 18.58
N LYS A 79 14.90 -0.16 19.75
CA LYS A 79 16.35 -0.13 20.03
C LYS A 79 17.15 -1.15 19.21
N ARG A 80 16.48 -2.17 18.67
CA ARG A 80 17.09 -3.23 17.85
C ARG A 80 16.94 -3.00 16.35
N GLU A 81 16.29 -1.93 15.96
CA GLU A 81 16.09 -1.59 14.55
C GLU A 81 17.29 -0.89 13.97
N TYR A 82 17.57 -1.20 12.73
CA TYR A 82 18.58 -0.55 11.91
C TYR A 82 17.88 0.17 10.76
N LEU A 83 17.47 1.42 11.01
CA LEU A 83 16.74 2.21 10.03
C LEU A 83 17.71 2.80 8.99
N GLY A 84 17.40 2.59 7.72
CA GLY A 84 18.11 3.16 6.60
C GLY A 84 17.41 4.39 6.01
N SER A 85 17.98 4.95 4.97
CA SER A 85 17.39 6.10 4.26
C SER A 85 16.04 5.79 3.61
N THR A 86 15.76 4.53 3.31
CA THR A 86 14.48 4.07 2.78
C THR A 86 13.35 4.05 3.82
N ASP A 87 13.70 4.12 5.11
CA ASP A 87 12.75 4.05 6.23
C ASP A 87 12.30 5.44 6.71
N GLU A 88 12.63 6.51 5.98
CA GLU A 88 12.26 7.89 6.35
C GLU A 88 10.75 8.03 6.57
N GLY A 89 9.93 7.40 5.73
CA GLY A 89 8.47 7.39 5.89
C GLY A 89 8.02 6.76 7.20
N VAL A 90 8.66 5.68 7.65
CA VAL A 90 8.39 5.02 8.93
C VAL A 90 8.74 5.95 10.10
N VAL A 91 9.89 6.62 10.02
CA VAL A 91 10.34 7.60 11.03
C VAL A 91 9.36 8.76 11.12
N MET A 92 8.91 9.30 9.99
CA MET A 92 7.92 10.38 9.93
C MET A 92 6.59 9.96 10.56
N LEU A 93 6.06 8.79 10.20
CA LEU A 93 4.82 8.26 10.77
C LEU A 93 4.93 8.12 12.29
N ARG A 94 5.98 7.49 12.78
CA ARG A 94 6.21 7.31 14.23
C ARG A 94 6.35 8.64 14.97
N SER A 95 6.99 9.63 14.34
CA SER A 95 7.13 10.97 14.92
C SER A 95 5.78 11.67 15.04
N LYS A 96 4.92 11.54 14.03
CA LYS A 96 3.54 12.06 14.08
C LYS A 96 2.73 11.39 15.18
N LEU A 97 2.74 10.07 15.25
CA LEU A 97 2.01 9.31 16.28
C LEU A 97 2.46 9.70 17.69
N LYS A 98 3.77 9.79 17.93
CA LYS A 98 4.30 10.23 19.23
C LYS A 98 3.91 11.67 19.58
N LYS A 99 3.83 12.56 18.59
CA LYS A 99 3.35 13.93 18.78
C LYS A 99 1.88 13.96 19.15
N ASP A 100 1.06 13.13 18.49
CA ASP A 100 -0.38 13.06 18.77
C ASP A 100 -0.67 12.49 20.14
N ILE A 101 0.02 11.43 20.54
CA ILE A 101 -0.09 10.88 21.90
C ILE A 101 0.20 11.97 22.94
N ARG A 102 1.31 12.71 22.80
CA ARG A 102 1.65 13.82 23.71
C ARG A 102 0.63 14.95 23.67
N ASN A 103 -0.02 15.21 22.55
CA ASN A 103 -1.08 16.19 22.44
C ASN A 103 -2.33 15.73 23.22
N MET A 104 -2.70 14.46 23.06
CA MET A 104 -3.82 13.86 23.80
C MET A 104 -3.57 13.87 25.32
N GLU A 105 -2.37 13.56 25.78
CA GLU A 105 -1.99 13.67 27.19
C GLU A 105 -2.16 15.10 27.76
N ARG A 106 -2.10 16.10 26.88
CA ARG A 106 -2.31 17.53 27.23
C ARG A 106 -3.74 18.02 26.98
N GLY A 107 -4.67 17.08 26.73
CA GLY A 107 -6.09 17.39 26.46
C GLY A 107 -6.35 18.00 25.08
N LYS A 108 -5.43 17.84 24.12
CA LYS A 108 -5.64 18.27 22.73
C LYS A 108 -6.14 17.08 21.89
N ASP A 109 -6.97 17.37 20.92
CA ASP A 109 -7.41 16.36 19.97
C ASP A 109 -6.24 15.87 19.10
N PRO A 110 -6.23 14.56 18.72
CA PRO A 110 -5.30 14.04 17.74
C PRO A 110 -5.55 14.68 16.37
N ILE A 111 -4.58 14.55 15.47
CA ILE A 111 -4.74 14.98 14.08
C ILE A 111 -5.94 14.24 13.49
N GLN A 112 -6.96 15.01 13.16
CA GLN A 112 -8.14 14.47 12.48
C GLN A 112 -7.88 14.39 10.97
N PRO A 113 -8.49 13.40 10.30
CA PRO A 113 -8.48 13.38 8.85
C PRO A 113 -9.07 14.70 8.30
N ARG A 114 -8.53 15.17 7.19
CA ARG A 114 -9.08 16.35 6.52
C ARG A 114 -10.36 15.93 5.79
N GLY A 115 -11.49 16.27 6.32
CA GLY A 115 -12.79 16.01 5.73
C GLY A 115 -13.89 16.47 6.67
N THR A 116 -15.04 16.73 6.10
CA THR A 116 -16.23 17.00 6.86
C THR A 116 -17.04 15.72 7.00
N GLU A 117 -17.80 15.58 8.05
CA GLU A 117 -18.69 14.43 8.29
C GLU A 117 -19.68 14.18 7.13
N THR A 118 -19.85 15.15 6.23
CA THR A 118 -20.79 15.11 5.11
C THR A 118 -20.18 14.60 3.80
N HIS A 119 -18.85 14.44 3.71
CA HIS A 119 -18.19 14.02 2.48
C HIS A 119 -17.30 12.81 2.76
N PRO A 120 -17.52 11.69 2.07
CA PRO A 120 -16.66 10.53 2.20
C PRO A 120 -15.24 10.88 1.76
N PHE A 121 -14.26 10.30 2.44
CA PHE A 121 -12.88 10.39 2.00
C PHE A 121 -12.67 9.53 0.77
N HIS A 122 -12.20 10.15 -0.29
CA HIS A 122 -11.65 9.40 -1.40
C HIS A 122 -10.28 8.85 -1.01
N THR A 123 -10.16 7.53 -0.88
CA THR A 123 -8.88 6.85 -0.71
C THR A 123 -8.45 6.34 -2.08
N TYR A 124 -7.63 7.13 -2.77
CA TYR A 124 -7.12 6.71 -4.05
C TYR A 124 -5.91 5.81 -3.88
N GLY A 125 -6.05 4.57 -4.31
CA GLY A 125 -4.94 3.70 -4.64
C GLY A 125 -4.58 3.86 -6.12
N GLY A 126 -3.33 3.61 -6.48
CA GLY A 126 -2.91 3.55 -7.86
C GLY A 126 -1.69 2.68 -8.01
N ASP A 127 -1.70 1.88 -9.07
CA ASP A 127 -0.57 1.06 -9.47
C ASP A 127 -0.32 1.31 -10.97
N THR A 128 0.93 1.55 -11.33
CA THR A 128 1.31 1.75 -12.72
C THR A 128 2.63 1.08 -13.03
N VAL A 129 2.75 0.56 -14.25
CA VAL A 129 4.00 0.03 -14.78
C VAL A 129 4.42 0.87 -15.97
N LEU A 130 5.55 1.55 -15.81
CA LEU A 130 6.15 2.35 -16.89
C LEU A 130 7.24 1.54 -17.60
N ARG A 131 7.26 1.63 -18.92
CA ARG A 131 8.35 1.12 -19.76
C ARG A 131 9.25 2.29 -20.12
N LEU A 132 10.33 2.42 -19.39
CA LEU A 132 11.30 3.46 -19.62
C LEU A 132 12.46 2.92 -20.46
N PRO A 133 13.06 3.74 -21.36
CA PRO A 133 14.30 3.36 -22.00
C PRO A 133 15.38 3.18 -20.93
N PRO A 134 16.30 2.21 -21.10
CA PRO A 134 17.40 2.05 -20.16
C PRO A 134 18.25 3.32 -20.17
N ASP A 135 18.36 3.97 -19.02
CA ASP A 135 19.36 5.01 -18.79
C ASP A 135 20.58 4.34 -18.16
N THR A 136 21.68 4.34 -18.88
CA THR A 136 22.92 3.70 -18.45
C THR A 136 23.78 4.59 -17.57
N SER A 137 23.37 5.83 -17.32
CA SER A 137 24.19 6.81 -16.60
C SER A 137 23.96 6.79 -15.08
N ASP A 138 22.71 6.82 -14.63
CA ASP A 138 22.33 6.78 -13.21
C ASP A 138 20.87 6.34 -13.01
N ASP A 139 20.66 5.04 -12.90
CA ASP A 139 19.33 4.45 -12.65
C ASP A 139 18.68 4.98 -11.38
N ARG A 140 19.46 5.27 -10.34
CA ARG A 140 18.93 5.75 -9.06
C ARG A 140 18.36 7.16 -9.19
N LEU A 141 19.06 8.03 -9.88
CA LEU A 141 18.59 9.39 -10.17
C LEU A 141 17.34 9.35 -11.04
N MET A 142 17.37 8.57 -12.12
CA MET A 142 16.24 8.37 -13.01
C MET A 142 15.00 7.88 -12.21
N MET A 143 15.13 6.83 -11.41
CA MET A 143 14.03 6.31 -10.61
C MET A 143 13.48 7.34 -9.61
N SER A 144 14.35 8.16 -9.02
CA SER A 144 13.91 9.23 -8.11
C SER A 144 13.09 10.30 -8.83
N ILE A 145 13.48 10.67 -10.05
CA ILE A 145 12.74 11.63 -10.88
C ILE A 145 11.38 11.04 -11.26
N VAL A 146 11.38 9.82 -11.80
CA VAL A 146 10.15 9.14 -12.23
C VAL A 146 9.15 8.99 -11.09
N GLN A 147 9.61 8.58 -9.91
CA GLN A 147 8.74 8.44 -8.72
C GLN A 147 8.11 9.78 -8.32
N LYS A 148 8.87 10.88 -8.36
CA LYS A 148 8.33 12.21 -8.06
C LYS A 148 7.30 12.66 -9.08
N ASP A 149 7.56 12.40 -10.35
CA ASP A 149 6.65 12.75 -11.44
C ASP A 149 5.34 11.97 -11.34
N VAL A 150 5.44 10.65 -11.16
CA VAL A 150 4.26 9.79 -10.98
C VAL A 150 3.46 10.23 -9.77
N ALA A 151 4.10 10.48 -8.63
CA ALA A 151 3.42 10.95 -7.44
C ALA A 151 2.71 12.30 -7.68
N ALA A 152 3.35 13.25 -8.36
CA ALA A 152 2.75 14.53 -8.70
C ALA A 152 1.51 14.37 -9.59
N ILE A 153 1.57 13.52 -10.62
CA ILE A 153 0.44 13.23 -11.51
C ILE A 153 -0.72 12.62 -10.71
N PHE A 154 -0.45 11.68 -9.80
CA PHE A 154 -1.48 11.07 -8.98
C PHE A 154 -2.13 12.07 -8.01
N PHE A 155 -1.35 12.98 -7.41
CA PHE A 155 -1.90 14.06 -6.57
C PHE A 155 -2.73 15.05 -7.39
N ASP A 156 -2.28 15.40 -8.60
CA ASP A 156 -3.04 16.27 -9.49
C ASP A 156 -4.35 15.62 -9.96
N ALA A 157 -4.40 14.30 -10.01
CA ALA A 157 -5.58 13.54 -10.37
C ALA A 157 -6.65 13.51 -9.26
N ASP A 158 -6.33 13.88 -8.02
CA ASP A 158 -7.27 13.85 -6.88
C ASP A 158 -8.46 14.82 -7.01
N LYS A 159 -8.42 15.73 -7.99
CA LYS A 159 -9.53 16.61 -8.37
C LYS A 159 -10.54 15.97 -9.32
N TYR A 160 -10.25 14.79 -9.82
CA TYR A 160 -11.11 14.01 -10.70
C TYR A 160 -11.60 12.75 -9.99
N GLU A 161 -12.70 12.20 -10.44
CA GLU A 161 -13.30 10.98 -9.89
C GLU A 161 -13.39 9.89 -10.96
N ASP A 162 -13.47 8.66 -10.52
CA ASP A 162 -13.72 7.47 -11.34
C ASP A 162 -12.90 7.40 -12.65
N GLU A 163 -13.59 7.30 -13.77
CA GLU A 163 -12.99 7.16 -15.10
C GLU A 163 -12.22 8.41 -15.53
N ASP A 164 -12.69 9.59 -15.18
CA ASP A 164 -12.01 10.85 -15.50
C ASP A 164 -10.65 10.93 -14.81
N ARG A 165 -10.56 10.43 -13.60
CA ARG A 165 -9.28 10.32 -12.87
C ARG A 165 -8.31 9.39 -13.57
N VAL A 166 -8.78 8.23 -13.98
CA VAL A 166 -7.95 7.24 -14.71
C VAL A 166 -7.47 7.83 -16.03
N ASN A 167 -8.37 8.43 -16.82
CA ASN A 167 -8.06 9.04 -18.10
C ASN A 167 -7.05 10.18 -17.96
N PHE A 168 -7.17 11.02 -16.94
CA PHE A 168 -6.20 12.07 -16.63
C PHE A 168 -4.81 11.47 -16.36
N ILE A 169 -4.71 10.46 -15.50
CA ILE A 169 -3.44 9.82 -15.15
C ILE A 169 -2.78 9.20 -16.38
N VAL A 170 -3.55 8.44 -17.18
CA VAL A 170 -3.05 7.80 -18.41
C VAL A 170 -2.49 8.84 -19.35
N HIS A 171 -3.30 9.85 -19.67
CA HIS A 171 -2.92 10.90 -20.59
C HIS A 171 -1.68 11.68 -20.12
N ALA A 172 -1.61 12.03 -18.85
CA ALA A 172 -0.46 12.73 -18.29
C ALA A 172 0.83 11.90 -18.31
N LEU A 173 0.73 10.60 -18.05
CA LEU A 173 1.86 9.68 -18.13
C LEU A 173 2.32 9.47 -19.58
N GLU A 174 1.38 9.33 -20.53
CA GLU A 174 1.68 9.18 -21.97
C GLU A 174 2.33 10.44 -22.54
N LEU A 175 1.84 11.61 -22.19
CA LEU A 175 2.47 12.88 -22.58
C LEU A 175 3.91 12.99 -22.09
N LYS A 176 4.20 12.46 -20.90
CA LYS A 176 5.51 12.61 -20.28
C LYS A 176 6.50 11.54 -20.70
N TYR A 177 6.03 10.30 -20.87
CA TYR A 177 6.86 9.13 -21.08
C TYR A 177 6.62 8.42 -22.42
N GLY A 178 5.68 8.92 -23.24
CA GLY A 178 5.31 8.40 -24.55
C GLY A 178 4.20 7.35 -24.51
N ASP A 179 3.51 7.19 -25.64
CA ASP A 179 2.28 6.39 -25.79
C ASP A 179 2.43 4.90 -25.45
N ASN A 180 3.65 4.38 -25.43
CA ASN A 180 3.95 2.99 -25.07
C ASN A 180 4.50 2.84 -23.64
N ALA A 181 4.63 3.94 -22.91
CA ALA A 181 5.21 3.94 -21.58
C ALA A 181 4.23 3.39 -20.53
N THR A 182 2.94 3.47 -20.79
CA THR A 182 1.90 3.05 -19.84
C THR A 182 1.25 1.75 -20.30
N LYS A 183 1.40 0.71 -19.51
CA LYS A 183 0.36 -0.31 -19.38
C LYS A 183 -0.24 -0.12 -18.00
N ILE A 184 -1.48 0.35 -17.96
CA ILE A 184 -2.27 0.21 -16.75
C ILE A 184 -2.54 -1.29 -16.60
N ILE A 185 -2.01 -1.84 -15.54
CA ILE A 185 -2.17 -3.25 -15.17
C ILE A 185 -3.28 -3.33 -14.13
#